data_fcf976271bea1412cac61d463c17254a
#
_entry.id   fcf976271bea1412cac61d463c17254a
#
_cell.length_a   1.000
_cell.length_b   1.000
_cell.length_c   1.000
_cell.angle_alpha   90.00
_cell.angle_beta   90.00
_cell.angle_gamma   90.00
#
_symmetry.space_group_name_H-M   'P 1'
#
loop_
_entity.id
_entity.type
_entity.pdbx_description
1 polymer ?
#
loop_
_entity_poly.entity_id
_entity_poly.type
_entity_poly.pdbx_seq_one_letter_code
_entity_poly.pdbx_strand_id
1 'polypeptide(L)'
;NAIAVFEQIVETIPNDHVALEALSSAYEQVGDLARARGYLVRLVNTLVDEGDREAAGLLRERLLKHAATDPLAKEAEARLEAMLSEGKPEPREFDLTKDPLDAEMGKQEEVGLRSSHVAAELSFAWALFQAEQLTQEEYAQVAQDLSEVSAGNAVVTVSVLHVLHDRSSRNLDRVLVFAAQDAGVPIIPLSLFEVSDDLVRLLPEEFMVRYGVLVFALLGKDALVIILNPQNKVLKAKVEGLLNRRCHFYLTTPSDFDSFMEKQKKKKKTADTATP
;
A
#
# COMPACT_ATOMS: atom_id res chain seq x y z
N ASN A 1 9.77 -38.51 -1.04
CA ASN A 1 10.87 -37.64 -0.70
C ASN A 1 10.44 -36.19 -1.04
N ALA A 2 10.30 -35.34 -0.02
CA ALA A 2 9.75 -33.98 -0.22
C ALA A 2 10.59 -33.15 -1.23
N ILE A 3 11.90 -33.31 -1.21
CA ILE A 3 12.81 -32.64 -2.16
C ILE A 3 12.42 -32.93 -3.61
N ALA A 4 12.19 -34.19 -3.97
CA ALA A 4 11.84 -34.58 -5.34
C ALA A 4 10.51 -33.96 -5.81
N VAL A 5 9.56 -33.75 -4.91
CA VAL A 5 8.28 -33.10 -5.23
C VAL A 5 8.50 -31.61 -5.53
N PHE A 6 9.29 -30.92 -4.71
CA PHE A 6 9.60 -29.51 -4.95
C PHE A 6 10.49 -29.29 -6.19
N GLU A 7 11.42 -30.21 -6.50
CA GLU A 7 12.18 -30.18 -7.76
C GLU A 7 11.25 -30.29 -8.97
N GLN A 8 10.26 -31.17 -8.93
CA GLN A 8 9.27 -31.30 -9.99
C GLN A 8 8.38 -30.04 -10.14
N ILE A 9 8.07 -29.35 -9.02
CA ILE A 9 7.35 -28.07 -9.06
C ILE A 9 8.21 -27.03 -9.75
N VAL A 10 9.49 -26.91 -9.40
CA VAL A 10 10.42 -25.93 -9.99
C VAL A 10 10.73 -26.23 -11.47
N GLU A 11 10.65 -27.48 -11.90
CA GLU A 11 10.73 -27.84 -13.33
C GLU A 11 9.50 -27.34 -14.11
N THR A 12 8.32 -27.37 -13.50
CA THR A 12 7.06 -26.94 -14.13
C THR A 12 6.83 -25.42 -13.99
N ILE A 13 7.14 -24.88 -12.82
CA ILE A 13 7.01 -23.46 -12.48
C ILE A 13 8.37 -22.97 -11.96
N PRO A 14 9.25 -22.52 -12.85
CA PRO A 14 10.64 -22.19 -12.51
C PRO A 14 10.84 -21.16 -11.42
N ASN A 15 9.90 -20.24 -11.21
CA ASN A 15 9.99 -19.14 -10.27
C ASN A 15 9.00 -19.28 -9.10
N ASP A 16 8.58 -20.50 -8.77
CA ASP A 16 7.73 -20.71 -7.59
C ASP A 16 8.52 -20.45 -6.30
N HIS A 17 8.18 -19.38 -5.58
CA HIS A 17 8.88 -18.93 -4.38
C HIS A 17 8.87 -19.96 -3.27
N VAL A 18 7.73 -20.64 -3.08
CA VAL A 18 7.56 -21.63 -2.01
C VAL A 18 8.43 -22.85 -2.28
N ALA A 19 8.46 -23.32 -3.52
CA ALA A 19 9.29 -24.45 -3.91
C ALA A 19 10.79 -24.11 -3.86
N LEU A 20 11.19 -22.93 -4.32
CA LEU A 20 12.58 -22.46 -4.25
C LEU A 20 13.07 -22.30 -2.80
N GLU A 21 12.25 -21.75 -1.93
CA GLU A 21 12.58 -21.61 -0.50
C GLU A 21 12.64 -22.97 0.21
N ALA A 22 11.67 -23.84 -0.05
CA ALA A 22 11.64 -25.18 0.52
C ALA A 22 12.86 -26.00 0.08
N LEU A 23 13.28 -25.91 -1.20
CA LEU A 23 14.47 -26.60 -1.71
C LEU A 23 15.74 -26.04 -1.10
N SER A 24 15.89 -24.70 -1.04
CA SER A 24 17.04 -24.09 -0.38
C SER A 24 17.18 -24.57 1.06
N SER A 25 16.11 -24.51 1.84
CA SER A 25 16.12 -24.94 3.25
C SER A 25 16.33 -26.45 3.41
N ALA A 26 15.74 -27.28 2.57
CA ALA A 26 15.88 -28.73 2.62
C ALA A 26 17.32 -29.18 2.29
N TYR A 27 17.95 -28.54 1.30
CA TYR A 27 19.33 -28.83 0.94
C TYR A 27 20.33 -28.30 1.98
N GLU A 28 20.04 -27.19 2.67
CA GLU A 28 20.81 -26.74 3.85
C GLU A 28 20.79 -27.82 4.96
N GLN A 29 19.62 -28.39 5.24
CA GLN A 29 19.46 -29.45 6.27
C GLN A 29 20.18 -30.75 5.91
N VAL A 30 20.22 -31.11 4.64
CA VAL A 30 20.93 -32.32 4.16
C VAL A 30 22.44 -32.08 4.05
N GLY A 31 22.90 -30.82 4.14
CA GLY A 31 24.30 -30.43 4.05
C GLY A 31 24.82 -30.23 2.62
N ASP A 32 23.95 -30.27 1.60
CA ASP A 32 24.30 -29.94 0.22
C ASP A 32 24.22 -28.41 0.01
N LEU A 33 25.22 -27.73 0.53
CA LEU A 33 25.29 -26.28 0.50
C LEU A 33 25.41 -25.70 -0.92
N ALA A 34 25.87 -26.47 -1.89
CA ALA A 34 25.97 -26.03 -3.28
C ALA A 34 24.58 -25.90 -3.93
N ARG A 35 23.72 -26.91 -3.77
CA ARG A 35 22.34 -26.85 -4.25
C ARG A 35 21.50 -25.88 -3.46
N ALA A 36 21.62 -25.85 -2.12
CA ALA A 36 20.93 -24.91 -1.26
C ALA A 36 21.15 -23.47 -1.73
N ARG A 37 22.40 -23.12 -1.99
CA ARG A 37 22.79 -21.81 -2.50
C ARG A 37 22.22 -21.51 -3.89
N GLY A 38 22.26 -22.48 -4.82
CA GLY A 38 21.71 -22.30 -6.15
C GLY A 38 20.22 -21.93 -6.12
N TYR A 39 19.43 -22.59 -5.29
CA TYR A 39 18.02 -22.28 -5.12
C TYR A 39 17.79 -20.95 -4.40
N LEU A 40 18.62 -20.61 -3.39
CA LEU A 40 18.55 -19.35 -2.68
C LEU A 40 18.84 -18.15 -3.59
N VAL A 41 19.91 -18.22 -4.40
CA VAL A 41 20.26 -17.18 -5.37
C VAL A 41 19.13 -16.97 -6.39
N ARG A 42 18.54 -18.07 -6.86
CA ARG A 42 17.41 -18.02 -7.79
C ARG A 42 16.20 -17.36 -7.16
N LEU A 43 15.85 -17.72 -5.92
CA LEU A 43 14.75 -17.12 -5.16
C LEU A 43 14.97 -15.60 -4.98
N VAL A 44 16.16 -15.19 -4.53
CA VAL A 44 16.49 -13.77 -4.36
C VAL A 44 16.38 -13.02 -5.68
N ASN A 45 16.91 -13.55 -6.78
CA ASN A 45 16.80 -12.90 -8.08
C ASN A 45 15.34 -12.77 -8.54
N THR A 46 14.51 -13.78 -8.33
CA THR A 46 13.08 -13.72 -8.65
C THR A 46 12.38 -12.62 -7.84
N LEU A 47 12.60 -12.55 -6.54
CA LEU A 47 12.02 -11.52 -5.67
C LEU A 47 12.52 -10.11 -6.02
N VAL A 48 13.79 -9.96 -6.43
CA VAL A 48 14.34 -8.69 -6.92
C VAL A 48 13.66 -8.27 -8.23
N ASP A 49 13.48 -9.21 -9.18
CA ASP A 49 12.83 -8.94 -10.46
C ASP A 49 11.34 -8.58 -10.31
N GLU A 50 10.67 -9.14 -9.29
CA GLU A 50 9.28 -8.82 -8.93
C GLU A 50 9.15 -7.57 -8.06
N GLY A 51 10.26 -7.04 -7.54
CA GLY A 51 10.29 -5.86 -6.68
C GLY A 51 9.77 -6.11 -5.25
N ASP A 52 9.70 -7.38 -4.80
CA ASP A 52 9.29 -7.72 -3.44
C ASP A 52 10.42 -7.50 -2.44
N ARG A 53 10.54 -6.25 -1.97
CA ARG A 53 11.59 -5.81 -1.04
C ARG A 53 11.51 -6.47 0.33
N GLU A 54 10.30 -6.75 0.79
CA GLU A 54 10.08 -7.32 2.12
C GLU A 54 10.58 -8.77 2.15
N ALA A 55 10.10 -9.60 1.23
CA ALA A 55 10.50 -11.00 1.15
C ALA A 55 12.01 -11.13 0.83
N ALA A 56 12.53 -10.33 -0.12
CA ALA A 56 13.94 -10.34 -0.47
C ALA A 56 14.84 -9.88 0.70
N GLY A 57 14.40 -8.88 1.47
CA GLY A 57 15.11 -8.39 2.65
C GLY A 57 15.29 -9.45 3.74
N LEU A 58 14.29 -10.33 3.94
CA LEU A 58 14.37 -11.43 4.90
C LEU A 58 15.43 -12.48 4.54
N LEU A 59 15.75 -12.61 3.25
CA LEU A 59 16.76 -13.58 2.78
C LEU A 59 18.19 -13.03 2.80
N ARG A 60 18.35 -11.74 3.07
CA ARG A 60 19.66 -11.04 3.04
C ARG A 60 20.72 -11.72 3.91
N GLU A 61 20.42 -12.04 5.16
CA GLU A 61 21.38 -12.68 6.08
C GLU A 61 21.79 -14.08 5.60
N ARG A 62 20.86 -14.85 5.01
CA ARG A 62 21.15 -16.16 4.45
C ARG A 62 22.05 -16.04 3.21
N LEU A 63 21.76 -15.06 2.35
CA LEU A 63 22.55 -14.80 1.14
C LEU A 63 23.97 -14.37 1.48
N LEU A 64 24.17 -13.49 2.47
CA LEU A 64 25.47 -13.03 2.95
C LEU A 64 26.41 -14.17 3.38
N LYS A 65 25.86 -15.22 4.00
CA LYS A 65 26.65 -16.40 4.40
C LYS A 65 27.28 -17.11 3.21
N HIS A 66 26.69 -16.99 2.03
CA HIS A 66 27.14 -17.64 0.80
C HIS A 66 27.89 -16.68 -0.15
N ALA A 67 27.69 -15.37 -0.04
CA ALA A 67 28.29 -14.36 -0.91
C ALA A 67 29.83 -14.32 -0.80
N ALA A 68 30.39 -14.69 0.36
CA ALA A 68 31.85 -14.73 0.57
C ALA A 68 32.57 -15.80 -0.27
N THR A 69 31.87 -16.84 -0.72
CA THR A 69 32.44 -18.03 -1.36
C THR A 69 31.97 -18.27 -2.79
N ASP A 70 30.97 -17.51 -3.27
CA ASP A 70 30.35 -17.75 -4.58
C ASP A 70 30.08 -16.43 -5.32
N PRO A 71 30.56 -16.30 -6.58
CA PRO A 71 30.37 -15.09 -7.37
C PRO A 71 28.91 -14.81 -7.71
N LEU A 72 28.08 -15.85 -7.93
CA LEU A 72 26.64 -15.68 -8.22
C LEU A 72 25.87 -15.19 -6.99
N ALA A 73 26.21 -15.68 -5.80
CA ALA A 73 25.63 -15.20 -4.57
C ALA A 73 26.03 -13.73 -4.29
N LYS A 74 27.28 -13.35 -4.62
CA LYS A 74 27.74 -11.97 -4.52
C LYS A 74 27.04 -11.03 -5.50
N GLU A 75 26.76 -11.50 -6.72
CA GLU A 75 26.00 -10.73 -7.70
C GLU A 75 24.55 -10.53 -7.28
N ALA A 76 23.90 -11.59 -6.77
CA ALA A 76 22.56 -11.52 -6.22
C ALA A 76 22.48 -10.59 -5.01
N GLU A 77 23.51 -10.60 -4.14
CA GLU A 77 23.64 -9.66 -3.03
C GLU A 77 23.71 -8.20 -3.52
N ALA A 78 24.56 -7.93 -4.52
CA ALA A 78 24.67 -6.57 -5.07
C ALA A 78 23.36 -6.08 -5.68
N ARG A 79 22.61 -6.93 -6.37
CA ARG A 79 21.28 -6.60 -6.91
C ARG A 79 20.26 -6.36 -5.79
N LEU A 80 20.28 -7.18 -4.75
CA LEU A 80 19.44 -7.01 -3.58
C LEU A 80 19.75 -5.70 -2.83
N GLU A 81 21.03 -5.40 -2.60
CA GLU A 81 21.46 -4.14 -1.98
C GLU A 81 21.06 -2.93 -2.80
N ALA A 82 21.21 -2.97 -4.14
CA ALA A 82 20.75 -1.92 -5.03
C ALA A 82 19.25 -1.69 -4.87
N MET A 83 18.43 -2.75 -4.93
CA MET A 83 16.99 -2.67 -4.74
C MET A 83 16.61 -2.12 -3.36
N LEU A 84 17.30 -2.55 -2.29
CA LEU A 84 17.04 -2.08 -0.93
C LEU A 84 17.53 -0.63 -0.70
N SER A 85 18.60 -0.20 -1.38
CA SER A 85 19.17 1.14 -1.29
C SER A 85 18.38 2.17 -2.10
N GLU A 86 17.83 1.81 -3.25
CA GLU A 86 16.93 2.66 -4.05
C GLU A 86 15.65 3.05 -3.29
N GLY A 87 15.35 2.41 -2.18
CA GLY A 87 14.17 2.63 -1.34
C GLY A 87 14.41 3.33 -0.03
N LYS A 88 15.62 3.81 0.29
CA LYS A 88 15.83 4.72 1.42
C LYS A 88 15.58 6.16 0.96
N PRO A 89 14.43 6.77 1.30
CA PRO A 89 14.33 8.22 1.18
C PRO A 89 15.28 8.80 2.24
N GLU A 90 16.31 9.53 1.80
CA GLU A 90 16.98 10.48 2.69
C GLU A 90 15.92 11.45 3.23
N PRO A 91 16.01 11.90 4.50
CA PRO A 91 15.10 12.89 5.05
C PRO A 91 15.30 14.20 4.27
N ARG A 92 14.49 14.43 3.25
CA ARG A 92 14.46 15.70 2.54
C ARG A 92 13.58 16.65 3.34
N GLU A 93 14.19 17.67 3.91
CA GLU A 93 13.50 18.91 4.29
C GLU A 93 12.76 19.43 3.07
N PHE A 94 11.48 19.66 3.22
CA PHE A 94 10.61 20.16 2.16
C PHE A 94 10.87 21.66 1.98
N ASP A 95 11.82 21.99 1.13
CA ASP A 95 12.16 23.36 0.75
C ASP A 95 11.30 23.79 -0.45
N LEU A 96 10.41 24.74 -0.20
CA LEU A 96 9.42 25.27 -1.16
C LEU A 96 10.03 26.13 -2.31
N THR A 97 11.36 26.13 -2.49
CA THR A 97 12.05 27.00 -3.45
C THR A 97 12.76 26.24 -4.57
N LYS A 98 12.27 25.06 -5.02
CA LYS A 98 12.97 24.25 -6.00
C LYS A 98 12.39 24.22 -7.41
N ASP A 99 13.35 24.14 -8.33
CA ASP A 99 13.43 24.13 -9.79
C ASP A 99 12.29 23.45 -10.60
N PRO A 100 12.07 23.90 -11.87
CA PRO A 100 11.04 23.35 -12.77
C PRO A 100 11.16 21.85 -13.06
N LEU A 101 12.35 21.25 -12.94
CA LEU A 101 12.59 19.82 -13.13
C LEU A 101 12.01 18.95 -11.99
N ASP A 102 12.06 19.45 -10.74
CA ASP A 102 11.46 18.75 -9.60
C ASP A 102 9.92 18.77 -9.65
N ALA A 103 9.35 19.81 -10.29
CA ALA A 103 7.90 19.92 -10.52
C ALA A 103 7.38 18.91 -11.58
N GLU A 104 8.18 18.55 -12.57
CA GLU A 104 7.81 17.54 -13.58
C GLU A 104 7.93 16.12 -13.04
N MET A 105 8.96 15.81 -12.25
CA MET A 105 9.10 14.52 -11.56
C MET A 105 7.99 14.31 -10.54
N GLY A 106 7.62 15.33 -9.76
CA GLY A 106 6.49 15.28 -8.83
C GLY A 106 5.15 15.04 -9.52
N LYS A 107 4.94 15.63 -10.71
CA LYS A 107 3.73 15.37 -11.53
C LYS A 107 3.66 13.95 -12.07
N GLN A 108 4.78 13.38 -12.51
CA GLN A 108 4.81 11.99 -12.99
C GLN A 108 4.55 10.99 -11.86
N GLU A 109 5.12 11.22 -10.68
CA GLU A 109 4.89 10.41 -9.49
C GLU A 109 3.43 10.50 -9.02
N GLU A 110 2.83 11.69 -9.09
CA GLU A 110 1.42 11.89 -8.75
C GLU A 110 0.48 11.20 -9.76
N VAL A 111 0.77 11.27 -11.05
CA VAL A 111 0.00 10.55 -12.09
C VAL A 111 0.10 9.05 -11.88
N GLY A 112 1.30 8.53 -11.58
CA GLY A 112 1.51 7.11 -11.27
C GLY A 112 0.72 6.67 -10.03
N LEU A 113 0.71 7.47 -8.97
CA LEU A 113 -0.06 7.17 -7.76
C LEU A 113 -1.57 7.20 -8.01
N ARG A 114 -2.08 8.17 -8.80
CA ARG A 114 -3.50 8.24 -9.18
C ARG A 114 -3.93 6.98 -9.93
N SER A 115 -3.19 6.57 -10.95
CA SER A 115 -3.48 5.36 -11.71
C SER A 115 -3.45 4.10 -10.84
N SER A 116 -2.46 3.98 -9.98
CA SER A 116 -2.32 2.87 -9.03
C SER A 116 -3.46 2.85 -8.01
N HIS A 117 -3.92 4.02 -7.55
CA HIS A 117 -5.04 4.13 -6.62
C HIS A 117 -6.35 3.65 -7.28
N VAL A 118 -6.66 4.12 -8.48
CA VAL A 118 -7.86 3.68 -9.23
C VAL A 118 -7.82 2.17 -9.48
N ALA A 119 -6.67 1.63 -9.87
CA ALA A 119 -6.48 0.20 -10.05
C ALA A 119 -6.73 -0.59 -8.74
N ALA A 120 -6.27 -0.06 -7.59
CA ALA A 120 -6.52 -0.65 -6.29
C ALA A 120 -8.01 -0.59 -5.88
N GLU A 121 -8.71 0.50 -6.20
CA GLU A 121 -10.16 0.61 -5.96
C GLU A 121 -10.94 -0.38 -6.83
N LEU A 122 -10.59 -0.53 -8.11
CA LEU A 122 -11.20 -1.53 -8.99
C LEU A 122 -10.92 -2.95 -8.52
N SER A 123 -9.70 -3.22 -8.03
CA SER A 123 -9.33 -4.52 -7.46
C SER A 123 -10.14 -4.81 -6.18
N PHE A 124 -10.36 -3.79 -5.35
CA PHE A 124 -11.18 -3.91 -4.16
C PHE A 124 -12.66 -4.18 -4.51
N ALA A 125 -13.23 -3.46 -5.48
CA ALA A 125 -14.58 -3.72 -5.99
C ALA A 125 -14.71 -5.16 -6.52
N TRP A 126 -13.70 -5.64 -7.24
CA TRP A 126 -13.67 -7.02 -7.73
C TRP A 126 -13.61 -8.04 -6.59
N ALA A 127 -12.79 -7.82 -5.56
CA ALA A 127 -12.72 -8.68 -4.39
C ALA A 127 -14.08 -8.75 -3.66
N LEU A 128 -14.78 -7.62 -3.53
CA LEU A 128 -16.14 -7.58 -2.98
C LEU A 128 -17.14 -8.37 -3.81
N PHE A 129 -17.05 -8.30 -5.13
CA PHE A 129 -17.90 -9.09 -6.04
C PHE A 129 -17.60 -10.59 -5.90
N GLN A 130 -16.31 -10.99 -5.88
CA GLN A 130 -15.90 -12.40 -5.69
C GLN A 130 -16.38 -12.98 -4.35
N ALA A 131 -16.42 -12.12 -3.32
CA ALA A 131 -16.91 -12.50 -1.99
C ALA A 131 -18.44 -12.36 -1.82
N GLU A 132 -19.18 -12.21 -2.92
CA GLU A 132 -20.66 -12.08 -2.96
C GLU A 132 -21.17 -10.89 -2.10
N GLN A 133 -20.34 -9.87 -1.86
CA GLN A 133 -20.73 -8.65 -1.18
C GLN A 133 -21.42 -7.67 -2.13
N LEU A 134 -21.11 -7.76 -3.42
CA LEU A 134 -21.75 -7.01 -4.51
C LEU A 134 -22.34 -7.99 -5.52
N THR A 135 -23.47 -7.62 -6.11
CA THR A 135 -24.00 -8.29 -7.30
C THR A 135 -23.20 -7.90 -8.54
N GLN A 136 -23.36 -8.64 -9.63
CA GLN A 136 -22.70 -8.31 -10.91
C GLN A 136 -23.10 -6.92 -11.41
N GLU A 137 -24.37 -6.53 -11.21
CA GLU A 137 -24.88 -5.23 -11.60
C GLU A 137 -24.28 -4.10 -10.75
N GLU A 138 -24.24 -4.27 -9.42
CA GLU A 138 -23.61 -3.32 -8.50
C GLU A 138 -22.11 -3.16 -8.81
N TYR A 139 -21.39 -4.25 -9.07
CA TYR A 139 -19.99 -4.19 -9.46
C TYR A 139 -19.77 -3.39 -10.76
N ALA A 140 -20.57 -3.66 -11.80
CA ALA A 140 -20.44 -2.95 -13.07
C ALA A 140 -20.70 -1.44 -12.90
N GLN A 141 -21.69 -1.08 -12.11
CA GLN A 141 -22.03 0.32 -11.81
C GLN A 141 -20.91 0.99 -10.99
N VAL A 142 -20.37 0.32 -9.96
CA VAL A 142 -19.25 0.84 -9.16
C VAL A 142 -18.01 1.05 -10.02
N ALA A 143 -17.68 0.12 -10.91
CA ALA A 143 -16.55 0.24 -11.80
C ALA A 143 -16.70 1.41 -12.80
N GLN A 144 -17.90 1.64 -13.31
CA GLN A 144 -18.19 2.78 -14.17
C GLN A 144 -18.02 4.10 -13.41
N ASP A 145 -18.64 4.24 -12.24
CA ASP A 145 -18.59 5.47 -11.44
C ASP A 145 -17.15 5.81 -11.02
N LEU A 146 -16.37 4.80 -10.59
CA LEU A 146 -14.95 4.99 -10.27
C LEU A 146 -14.17 5.53 -11.47
N SER A 147 -14.46 5.03 -12.67
CA SER A 147 -13.82 5.50 -13.89
C SER A 147 -14.21 6.95 -14.22
N GLU A 148 -15.47 7.30 -14.07
CA GLU A 148 -15.97 8.65 -14.31
C GLU A 148 -15.41 9.66 -13.30
N VAL A 149 -15.43 9.32 -12.00
CA VAL A 149 -14.90 10.17 -10.93
C VAL A 149 -13.40 10.37 -11.08
N SER A 150 -12.65 9.31 -11.47
CA SER A 150 -11.20 9.38 -11.65
C SER A 150 -10.77 10.21 -12.85
N ALA A 151 -11.58 10.26 -13.92
CA ALA A 151 -11.31 11.06 -15.10
C ALA A 151 -11.53 12.56 -14.88
N GLY A 152 -12.26 12.95 -13.84
CA GLY A 152 -12.53 14.34 -13.49
C GLY A 152 -11.31 15.05 -12.91
N ASN A 153 -11.22 16.37 -13.14
CA ASN A 153 -10.20 17.23 -12.53
C ASN A 153 -10.58 17.71 -11.12
N ALA A 154 -11.77 17.40 -10.65
CA ALA A 154 -12.21 17.80 -9.32
C ALA A 154 -11.47 17.02 -8.23
N VAL A 155 -11.17 17.70 -7.12
CA VAL A 155 -10.60 17.06 -5.92
C VAL A 155 -11.75 16.44 -5.14
N VAL A 156 -12.05 15.20 -5.48
CA VAL A 156 -13.09 14.39 -4.84
C VAL A 156 -12.49 13.05 -4.41
N THR A 157 -13.12 12.41 -3.43
CA THR A 157 -12.66 11.12 -2.92
C THR A 157 -12.98 10.02 -3.94
N VAL A 158 -11.94 9.35 -4.43
CA VAL A 158 -12.06 8.20 -5.34
C VAL A 158 -12.04 6.94 -4.50
N SER A 159 -13.20 6.36 -4.20
CA SER A 159 -13.32 5.21 -3.30
C SER A 159 -14.59 4.40 -3.60
N VAL A 160 -14.46 3.07 -3.59
CA VAL A 160 -15.61 2.15 -3.69
C VAL A 160 -16.65 2.43 -2.62
N LEU A 161 -16.22 2.71 -1.40
CA LEU A 161 -17.13 2.97 -0.28
C LEU A 161 -17.94 4.26 -0.49
N HIS A 162 -17.35 5.33 -1.08
CA HIS A 162 -18.06 6.56 -1.43
C HIS A 162 -19.09 6.31 -2.53
N VAL A 163 -18.70 5.59 -3.60
CA VAL A 163 -19.65 5.24 -4.67
C VAL A 163 -20.85 4.47 -4.13
N LEU A 164 -20.62 3.50 -3.25
CA LEU A 164 -21.71 2.74 -2.61
C LEU A 164 -22.56 3.61 -1.70
N HIS A 165 -21.95 4.55 -0.99
CA HIS A 165 -22.66 5.51 -0.13
C HIS A 165 -23.57 6.43 -0.94
N ASP A 166 -23.06 7.04 -2.01
CA ASP A 166 -23.76 7.99 -2.88
C ASP A 166 -24.95 7.32 -3.60
N ARG A 167 -24.80 6.04 -3.93
CA ARG A 167 -25.89 5.24 -4.48
C ARG A 167 -26.90 4.75 -3.42
N SER A 168 -26.72 5.14 -2.15
CA SER A 168 -27.55 4.68 -1.03
C SER A 168 -27.66 3.15 -0.97
N SER A 169 -26.56 2.46 -1.24
CA SER A 169 -26.51 1.01 -1.22
C SER A 169 -26.86 0.47 0.16
N ARG A 170 -27.86 -0.41 0.21
CA ARG A 170 -28.30 -1.09 1.44
C ARG A 170 -27.23 -2.03 2.01
N ASN A 171 -26.21 -2.34 1.20
CA ASN A 171 -25.15 -3.28 1.56
C ASN A 171 -23.89 -2.59 2.13
N LEU A 172 -23.86 -1.26 2.24
CA LEU A 172 -22.65 -0.52 2.66
C LEU A 172 -22.10 -1.01 4.00
N ASP A 173 -22.96 -1.20 5.01
CA ASP A 173 -22.54 -1.68 6.34
C ASP A 173 -21.94 -3.09 6.27
N ARG A 174 -22.54 -3.96 5.46
CA ARG A 174 -22.03 -5.32 5.24
C ARG A 174 -20.67 -5.30 4.54
N VAL A 175 -20.53 -4.44 3.52
CA VAL A 175 -19.25 -4.25 2.79
C VAL A 175 -18.17 -3.71 3.72
N LEU A 176 -18.48 -2.73 4.58
CA LEU A 176 -17.55 -2.19 5.58
C LEU A 176 -17.07 -3.27 6.54
N VAL A 177 -17.97 -4.06 7.10
CA VAL A 177 -17.64 -5.15 8.03
C VAL A 177 -16.77 -6.19 7.31
N PHE A 178 -17.13 -6.58 6.11
CA PHE A 178 -16.36 -7.53 5.31
C PHE A 178 -14.94 -7.00 5.04
N ALA A 179 -14.82 -5.75 4.55
CA ALA A 179 -13.53 -5.12 4.24
C ALA A 179 -12.61 -5.03 5.47
N ALA A 180 -13.20 -4.70 6.62
CA ALA A 180 -12.47 -4.63 7.89
C ALA A 180 -11.96 -6.00 8.34
N GLN A 181 -12.79 -7.04 8.24
CA GLN A 181 -12.44 -8.40 8.63
C GLN A 181 -11.40 -9.02 7.70
N ASP A 182 -11.58 -8.84 6.40
CA ASP A 182 -10.67 -9.38 5.38
C ASP A 182 -9.26 -8.77 5.47
N ALA A 183 -9.19 -7.46 5.70
CA ALA A 183 -7.91 -6.76 5.86
C ALA A 183 -7.36 -6.75 7.29
N GLY A 184 -8.07 -7.29 8.27
CA GLY A 184 -7.68 -7.24 9.69
C GLY A 184 -7.59 -5.83 10.27
N VAL A 185 -8.42 -4.89 9.77
CA VAL A 185 -8.39 -3.46 10.11
C VAL A 185 -9.62 -3.10 10.93
N PRO A 186 -9.50 -2.46 12.12
CA PRO A 186 -10.66 -2.07 12.91
C PRO A 186 -11.48 -0.96 12.23
N ILE A 187 -12.80 -0.98 12.41
CA ILE A 187 -13.69 0.14 12.05
C ILE A 187 -13.82 1.05 13.25
N ILE A 188 -13.66 2.37 13.05
CA ILE A 188 -13.86 3.37 14.10
C ILE A 188 -14.81 4.47 13.65
N PRO A 189 -15.66 4.98 14.54
CA PRO A 189 -16.45 6.19 14.28
C PRO A 189 -15.54 7.42 14.46
N LEU A 190 -15.15 8.03 13.34
CA LEU A 190 -14.24 9.20 13.37
C LEU A 190 -14.84 10.39 14.12
N SER A 191 -16.16 10.48 14.20
CA SER A 191 -16.90 11.51 14.94
C SER A 191 -16.61 11.53 16.45
N LEU A 192 -16.11 10.43 17.02
CA LEU A 192 -15.74 10.34 18.44
C LEU A 192 -14.32 10.86 18.74
N PHE A 193 -13.55 11.21 17.73
CA PHE A 193 -12.17 11.68 17.90
C PHE A 193 -12.08 13.18 17.68
N GLU A 194 -11.40 13.86 18.61
CA GLU A 194 -10.99 15.26 18.44
C GLU A 194 -9.64 15.30 17.73
N VAL A 195 -9.66 15.46 16.41
CA VAL A 195 -8.44 15.56 15.60
C VAL A 195 -7.94 17.00 15.62
N SER A 196 -6.73 17.22 16.11
CA SER A 196 -6.11 18.54 16.16
C SER A 196 -5.73 19.03 14.75
N ASP A 197 -5.69 20.36 14.58
CA ASP A 197 -5.33 20.97 13.30
C ASP A 197 -3.87 20.63 12.88
N ASP A 198 -2.99 20.38 13.86
CA ASP A 198 -1.60 19.95 13.59
C ASP A 198 -1.53 18.56 12.95
N LEU A 199 -2.43 17.65 13.32
CA LEU A 199 -2.52 16.32 12.70
C LEU A 199 -3.03 16.40 11.26
N VAL A 200 -4.00 17.27 11.01
CA VAL A 200 -4.54 17.51 9.65
C VAL A 200 -3.49 18.09 8.72
N ARG A 201 -2.51 18.82 9.24
CA ARG A 201 -1.41 19.40 8.43
C ARG A 201 -0.31 18.42 8.08
N LEU A 202 -0.30 17.22 8.67
CA LEU A 202 0.72 16.20 8.37
C LEU A 202 0.63 15.65 6.95
N LEU A 203 -0.55 15.73 6.33
CA LEU A 203 -0.77 15.33 4.94
C LEU A 203 -1.41 16.50 4.16
N PRO A 204 -1.10 16.69 2.87
CA PRO A 204 -1.77 17.67 2.03
C PRO A 204 -3.29 17.41 1.98
N GLU A 205 -4.11 18.47 2.08
CA GLU A 205 -5.57 18.36 2.07
C GLU A 205 -6.08 17.66 0.79
N GLU A 206 -5.52 18.01 -0.35
CA GLU A 206 -5.86 17.40 -1.63
C GLU A 206 -5.55 15.91 -1.66
N PHE A 207 -4.44 15.51 -1.06
CA PHE A 207 -4.06 14.10 -0.90
C PHE A 207 -5.05 13.36 0.00
N MET A 208 -5.39 13.93 1.16
CA MET A 208 -6.34 13.34 2.08
C MET A 208 -7.70 13.11 1.43
N VAL A 209 -8.24 14.13 0.75
CA VAL A 209 -9.53 14.05 0.08
C VAL A 209 -9.49 13.02 -1.04
N ARG A 210 -8.53 13.12 -1.95
CA ARG A 210 -8.49 12.27 -3.16
C ARG A 210 -8.34 10.78 -2.83
N TYR A 211 -7.49 10.47 -1.86
CA TYR A 211 -7.15 9.08 -1.52
C TYR A 211 -7.92 8.52 -0.32
N GLY A 212 -8.77 9.32 0.30
CA GLY A 212 -9.57 8.88 1.45
C GLY A 212 -8.70 8.48 2.65
N VAL A 213 -7.68 9.27 2.98
CA VAL A 213 -6.77 9.03 4.10
C VAL A 213 -6.73 10.22 5.05
N LEU A 214 -6.53 9.95 6.34
CA LEU A 214 -6.47 10.99 7.37
C LEU A 214 -5.69 10.49 8.58
N VAL A 215 -4.74 11.30 9.07
CA VAL A 215 -4.10 11.05 10.38
C VAL A 215 -5.01 11.59 11.49
N PHE A 216 -5.51 10.72 12.35
CA PHE A 216 -6.43 11.14 13.42
C PHE A 216 -5.81 11.15 14.81
N ALA A 217 -4.66 10.45 15.00
CA ALA A 217 -3.92 10.49 16.27
C ALA A 217 -2.45 10.12 16.06
N LEU A 218 -1.59 10.53 17.00
CA LEU A 218 -0.22 10.06 17.13
C LEU A 218 -0.06 9.38 18.49
N LEU A 219 0.59 8.21 18.48
CA LEU A 219 0.91 7.47 19.70
C LEU A 219 2.42 7.24 19.76
N GLY A 220 3.13 8.16 20.42
CA GLY A 220 4.59 8.17 20.43
C GLY A 220 5.19 8.36 19.03
N LYS A 221 5.83 7.31 18.51
CA LYS A 221 6.42 7.32 17.15
C LYS A 221 5.46 6.81 16.08
N ASP A 222 4.31 6.26 16.47
CA ASP A 222 3.34 5.64 15.57
C ASP A 222 2.25 6.64 15.19
N ALA A 223 1.72 6.52 13.98
CA ALA A 223 0.59 7.29 13.48
C ALA A 223 -0.65 6.39 13.35
N LEU A 224 -1.80 6.88 13.81
CA LEU A 224 -3.08 6.24 13.61
C LEU A 224 -3.78 6.89 12.43
N VAL A 225 -4.06 6.12 11.38
CA VAL A 225 -4.46 6.62 10.07
C VAL A 225 -5.78 5.98 9.64
N ILE A 226 -6.74 6.80 9.23
CA ILE A 226 -7.92 6.36 8.49
C ILE A 226 -7.51 6.05 7.07
N ILE A 227 -8.03 4.96 6.52
CA ILE A 227 -7.95 4.60 5.11
C ILE A 227 -9.28 3.98 4.66
N LEU A 228 -9.79 4.39 3.50
CA LEU A 228 -11.08 3.90 2.99
C LEU A 228 -10.95 2.62 2.16
N ASN A 229 -9.76 2.33 1.64
CA ASN A 229 -9.44 1.05 1.04
C ASN A 229 -8.32 0.36 1.82
N PRO A 230 -8.64 -0.55 2.74
CA PRO A 230 -7.65 -1.19 3.59
C PRO A 230 -6.78 -2.21 2.85
N GLN A 231 -7.11 -2.58 1.60
CA GLN A 231 -6.31 -3.47 0.77
C GLN A 231 -5.27 -2.74 -0.09
N ASN A 232 -5.33 -1.40 -0.17
CA ASN A 232 -4.42 -0.59 -0.99
C ASN A 232 -3.01 -0.49 -0.36
N LYS A 233 -2.16 -1.47 -0.66
CA LYS A 233 -0.78 -1.54 -0.14
C LYS A 233 0.09 -0.38 -0.60
N VAL A 234 -0.08 0.06 -1.86
CA VAL A 234 0.71 1.18 -2.43
C VAL A 234 0.42 2.48 -1.69
N LEU A 235 -0.85 2.75 -1.42
CA LEU A 235 -1.25 3.94 -0.66
C LEU A 235 -0.75 3.87 0.79
N LYS A 236 -0.85 2.71 1.45
CA LYS A 236 -0.31 2.51 2.80
C LYS A 236 1.18 2.83 2.87
N ALA A 237 1.98 2.26 1.96
CA ALA A 237 3.41 2.51 1.89
C ALA A 237 3.74 4.00 1.60
N LYS A 238 2.95 4.65 0.71
CA LYS A 238 3.11 6.09 0.42
C LYS A 238 2.83 6.95 1.65
N VAL A 239 1.78 6.65 2.42
CA VAL A 239 1.44 7.37 3.66
C VAL A 239 2.53 7.18 4.72
N GLU A 240 3.04 5.97 4.91
CA GLU A 240 4.16 5.70 5.82
C GLU A 240 5.42 6.46 5.43
N GLY A 241 5.72 6.52 4.12
CA GLY A 241 6.84 7.29 3.59
C GLY A 241 6.68 8.79 3.80
N LEU A 242 5.49 9.36 3.58
CA LEU A 242 5.22 10.79 3.79
C LEU A 242 5.31 11.18 5.26
N LEU A 243 4.81 10.34 6.16
CA LEU A 243 4.82 10.60 7.60
C LEU A 243 6.17 10.25 8.26
N ASN A 244 7.00 9.46 7.58
CA ASN A 244 8.22 8.85 8.13
C ASN A 244 7.98 8.20 9.51
N ARG A 245 6.84 7.49 9.63
CA ARG A 245 6.36 6.85 10.86
C ARG A 245 5.73 5.51 10.54
N ARG A 246 5.75 4.60 11.49
CA ARG A 246 4.93 3.39 11.44
C ARG A 246 3.45 3.78 11.54
N CYS A 247 2.63 3.26 10.61
CA CYS A 247 1.22 3.57 10.56
C CYS A 247 0.36 2.38 10.97
N HIS A 248 -0.65 2.65 11.79
CA HIS A 248 -1.74 1.72 12.10
C HIS A 248 -2.99 2.21 11.39
N PHE A 249 -3.52 1.36 10.51
CA PHE A 249 -4.64 1.74 9.66
C PHE A 249 -5.98 1.33 10.26
N TYR A 250 -6.97 2.19 10.07
CA TYR A 250 -8.33 2.04 10.56
C TYR A 250 -9.31 2.39 9.46
N LEU A 251 -10.45 1.73 9.44
CA LEU A 251 -11.54 2.01 8.52
C LEU A 251 -12.58 2.91 9.19
N THR A 252 -13.25 3.76 8.42
CA THR A 252 -14.39 4.55 8.86
C THR A 252 -15.47 4.57 7.80
N THR A 253 -16.65 5.09 8.12
CA THR A 253 -17.71 5.27 7.12
C THR A 253 -17.39 6.46 6.20
N PRO A 254 -17.81 6.45 4.92
CA PRO A 254 -17.71 7.60 4.03
C PRO A 254 -18.33 8.86 4.64
N SER A 255 -19.50 8.74 5.22
CA SER A 255 -20.23 9.82 5.87
C SER A 255 -19.47 10.47 7.04
N ASP A 256 -18.77 9.67 7.88
CA ASP A 256 -17.93 10.21 8.96
C ASP A 256 -16.70 10.94 8.40
N PHE A 257 -16.09 10.37 7.35
CA PHE A 257 -14.94 10.99 6.68
C PHE A 257 -15.33 12.33 6.05
N ASP A 258 -16.41 12.39 5.28
CA ASP A 258 -16.89 13.61 4.64
C ASP A 258 -17.30 14.67 5.65
N SER A 259 -18.03 14.28 6.70
CA SER A 259 -18.42 15.18 7.78
C SER A 259 -17.22 15.81 8.48
N PHE A 260 -16.15 15.03 8.65
CA PHE A 260 -14.90 15.53 9.19
C PHE A 260 -14.24 16.54 8.24
N MET A 261 -14.07 16.17 6.96
CA MET A 261 -13.43 17.05 5.96
C MET A 261 -14.18 18.37 5.76
N GLU A 262 -15.51 18.33 5.79
CA GLU A 262 -16.34 19.55 5.75
C GLU A 262 -16.14 20.46 6.96
N LYS A 263 -16.06 19.88 8.16
CA LYS A 263 -15.78 20.66 9.39
C LYS A 263 -14.43 21.36 9.29
N GLN A 264 -13.40 20.69 8.75
CA GLN A 264 -12.08 21.27 8.56
C GLN A 264 -12.10 22.43 7.55
N LYS A 265 -12.79 22.27 6.43
CA LYS A 265 -12.97 23.33 5.42
C LYS A 265 -13.68 24.57 6.01
N LYS A 266 -14.68 24.37 6.85
CA LYS A 266 -15.40 25.48 7.54
C LYS A 266 -14.49 26.20 8.52
N LYS A 267 -13.69 25.49 9.33
CA LYS A 267 -12.72 26.08 10.28
C LYS A 267 -11.69 26.97 9.53
N LYS A 268 -11.12 26.50 8.41
CA LYS A 268 -10.18 27.29 7.61
C LYS A 268 -10.81 28.59 7.10
N LYS A 269 -12.02 28.51 6.54
CA LYS A 269 -12.71 29.72 6.05
C LYS A 269 -12.97 30.77 7.13
N THR A 270 -13.29 30.32 8.37
CA THR A 270 -13.48 31.24 9.49
C THR A 270 -12.17 31.84 10.00
N ALA A 271 -11.05 31.12 9.93
CA ALA A 271 -9.74 31.62 10.29
C ALA A 271 -9.22 32.67 9.28
N ASP A 272 -9.41 32.43 7.98
CA ASP A 272 -9.00 33.38 6.91
C ASP A 272 -9.83 34.67 6.90
N THR A 273 -11.08 34.65 7.37
CA THR A 273 -11.95 35.83 7.51
C THR A 273 -11.73 36.59 8.82
N ALA A 274 -11.00 36.03 9.76
CA ALA A 274 -10.73 36.69 11.06
C ALA A 274 -9.36 37.40 11.15
N THR A 275 -8.57 37.41 10.06
CA THR A 275 -7.32 38.18 10.01
C THR A 275 -7.62 39.52 9.37
N PRO A 276 -7.51 40.67 10.10
CA PRO A 276 -7.79 42.01 9.59
C PRO A 276 -6.69 42.50 8.64
#